data_1c0071ac3a647a7abf2736349e34132d
#
_entry.id   1c0071ac3a647a7abf2736349e34132d
#
_cell.length_a   1.000
_cell.length_b   1.000
_cell.length_c   1.000
_cell.angle_alpha   90.00
_cell.angle_beta   90.00
_cell.angle_gamma   90.00
#
_symmetry.space_group_name_H-M   'P 1'
#
loop_
_entity.id
_entity.type
_entity.pdbx_description
1 polymer ?
#
loop_
_entity_poly.entity_id
_entity_poly.type
_entity_poly.pdbx_seq_one_letter_code
_entity_poly.pdbx_strand_id
1 'polypeptide(L)'
;GDKLSFNNQDYIITEDLLNIDTKLLMYHKPIDEIVSRDDPQQRKSVFKNLPDIYGKWINVGRLDYKTSGLMLFTNNGDIANKLMHPSSNIKRTYEVVIKGTFDRSKIQLSMDGLKIGNSEVGKFINVLTDNLSPNKFQVQLMTGKNREVRRIFEKLDCRVLSLKRISY
;
A
#
# COMPACT_ATOMS: atom_id res chain seq x y z
N GLY A 1 -16.26 20.78 30.20
CA GLY A 1 -15.29 19.92 29.54
C GLY A 1 -14.17 19.55 30.50
N ASP A 2 -13.59 18.40 30.35
CA ASP A 2 -12.48 17.94 31.18
C ASP A 2 -11.22 18.77 30.92
N LYS A 3 -10.42 18.98 31.97
CA LYS A 3 -9.18 19.74 31.91
C LYS A 3 -7.99 18.77 31.83
N LEU A 4 -7.15 18.93 30.83
CA LEU A 4 -5.92 18.17 30.65
C LEU A 4 -4.72 19.12 30.79
N SER A 5 -3.78 18.80 31.71
CA SER A 5 -2.52 19.54 31.84
C SER A 5 -1.38 18.76 31.18
N PHE A 6 -0.68 19.39 30.26
CA PHE A 6 0.47 18.79 29.56
C PHE A 6 1.56 19.86 29.36
N ASN A 7 2.80 19.58 29.77
CA ASN A 7 3.93 20.51 29.70
C ASN A 7 3.66 21.88 30.33
N ASN A 8 3.06 21.90 31.53
CA ASN A 8 2.63 23.11 32.26
C ASN A 8 1.63 24.00 31.48
N GLN A 9 0.96 23.45 30.49
CA GLN A 9 -0.10 24.11 29.74
C GLN A 9 -1.41 23.36 29.92
N ASP A 10 -2.46 24.09 30.24
CA ASP A 10 -3.80 23.54 30.45
C ASP A 10 -4.62 23.57 29.16
N TYR A 11 -5.24 22.46 28.85
CA TYR A 11 -6.13 22.27 27.72
C TYR A 11 -7.53 21.90 28.23
N ILE A 12 -8.55 22.52 27.71
CA ILE A 12 -9.95 22.15 27.97
C ILE A 12 -10.41 21.24 26.85
N ILE A 13 -10.85 20.03 27.18
CA ILE A 13 -11.41 19.09 26.21
C ILE A 13 -12.85 19.53 25.94
N THR A 14 -13.11 20.04 24.75
CA THR A 14 -14.45 20.42 24.28
C THR A 14 -15.07 19.27 23.48
N GLU A 15 -16.41 19.28 23.33
CA GLU A 15 -17.12 18.28 22.52
C GLU A 15 -16.63 18.26 21.06
N ASP A 16 -16.20 19.40 20.52
CA ASP A 16 -15.64 19.48 19.16
C ASP A 16 -14.37 18.66 18.99
N LEU A 17 -13.59 18.50 20.08
CA LEU A 17 -12.40 17.63 20.09
C LEU A 17 -12.74 16.14 20.07
N LEU A 18 -13.96 15.78 20.53
CA LEU A 18 -14.46 14.40 20.58
C LEU A 18 -15.20 14.01 19.30
N ASN A 19 -15.75 14.98 18.57
CA ASN A 19 -16.53 14.79 17.35
C ASN A 19 -15.76 15.15 16.09
N ILE A 20 -14.60 14.51 15.87
CA ILE A 20 -13.82 14.72 14.65
C ILE A 20 -14.46 13.92 13.51
N ASP A 21 -14.94 14.62 12.48
CA ASP A 21 -15.45 13.98 11.27
C ASP A 21 -14.42 13.02 10.67
N THR A 22 -14.87 11.79 10.43
CA THR A 22 -14.05 10.80 9.74
C THR A 22 -13.80 11.22 8.29
N LYS A 23 -12.54 11.35 7.94
CA LYS A 23 -12.11 11.68 6.58
C LYS A 23 -11.39 10.50 5.94
N LEU A 24 -11.67 10.27 4.67
CA LEU A 24 -10.97 9.30 3.83
C LEU A 24 -10.47 10.02 2.59
N LEU A 25 -9.19 9.84 2.27
CA LEU A 25 -8.54 10.45 1.12
C LEU A 25 -7.96 9.35 0.22
N MET A 26 -8.25 9.43 -1.06
CA MET A 26 -7.56 8.67 -2.10
C MET A 26 -6.41 9.50 -2.66
N TYR A 27 -5.22 8.92 -2.69
CA TYR A 27 -4.02 9.56 -3.19
C TYR A 27 -3.37 8.69 -4.26
N HIS A 28 -3.09 9.28 -5.42
CA HIS A 28 -2.27 8.63 -6.43
C HIS A 28 -0.80 8.90 -6.14
N LYS A 29 -0.14 7.98 -5.44
CA LYS A 29 1.28 8.09 -5.15
C LYS A 29 2.10 7.99 -6.45
N PRO A 30 2.94 8.97 -6.80
CA PRO A 30 3.92 8.81 -7.87
C PRO A 30 5.07 7.89 -7.42
N ILE A 31 5.92 7.49 -8.34
CA ILE A 31 7.23 6.94 -8.00
C ILE A 31 8.08 8.03 -7.32
N ASP A 32 9.15 7.62 -6.64
CA ASP A 32 10.11 8.51 -5.99
C ASP A 32 9.55 9.33 -4.82
N GLU A 33 8.43 8.87 -4.24
CA GLU A 33 7.95 9.30 -2.94
C GLU A 33 7.93 8.13 -1.95
N ILE A 34 8.28 8.42 -0.70
CA ILE A 34 8.21 7.45 0.40
C ILE A 34 6.95 7.63 1.23
N VAL A 35 6.52 6.56 1.86
CA VAL A 35 5.41 6.55 2.83
C VAL A 35 6.01 6.53 4.24
N SER A 36 6.63 7.63 4.62
CA SER A 36 7.20 7.85 5.96
C SER A 36 7.13 9.34 6.32
N ARG A 37 6.96 9.64 7.61
CA ARG A 37 7.06 11.01 8.14
C ARG A 37 8.51 11.42 8.38
N ASP A 38 9.31 10.46 8.84
CA ASP A 38 10.75 10.62 9.08
C ASP A 38 11.52 9.75 8.10
N ASP A 39 12.42 10.38 7.37
CA ASP A 39 13.30 9.71 6.45
C ASP A 39 14.73 10.25 6.61
N PRO A 40 15.67 9.42 7.10
CA PRO A 40 17.07 9.83 7.25
C PRO A 40 17.72 10.29 5.93
N GLN A 41 17.21 9.81 4.80
CA GLN A 41 17.70 10.19 3.46
C GLN A 41 17.01 11.43 2.89
N GLN A 42 16.11 12.06 3.65
CA GLN A 42 15.36 13.27 3.26
C GLN A 42 14.65 13.17 1.89
N ARG A 43 14.21 11.96 1.53
CA ARG A 43 13.44 11.75 0.29
C ARG A 43 12.07 12.42 0.39
N LYS A 44 11.48 12.71 -0.77
CA LYS A 44 10.15 13.30 -0.83
C LYS A 44 9.12 12.36 -0.19
N SER A 45 8.39 12.87 0.81
CA SER A 45 7.36 12.12 1.52
C SER A 45 5.97 12.43 0.98
N VAL A 46 5.10 11.40 0.88
CA VAL A 46 3.69 11.54 0.52
C VAL A 46 2.96 12.54 1.44
N PHE A 47 3.33 12.59 2.72
CA PHE A 47 2.68 13.44 3.72
C PHE A 47 2.81 14.94 3.45
N LYS A 48 3.81 15.37 2.67
CA LYS A 48 3.98 16.79 2.27
C LYS A 48 2.98 17.25 1.23
N ASN A 49 2.30 16.30 0.55
CA ASN A 49 1.34 16.61 -0.51
C ASN A 49 -0.11 16.39 -0.07
N LEU A 50 -0.36 15.97 1.16
CA LEU A 50 -1.70 15.78 1.67
C LEU A 50 -2.28 17.12 2.16
N PRO A 51 -3.60 17.34 2.02
CA PRO A 51 -4.23 18.52 2.56
C PRO A 51 -4.17 18.54 4.09
N ASP A 52 -4.17 19.75 4.66
CA ASP A 52 -4.26 19.92 6.10
C ASP A 52 -5.62 19.46 6.63
N ILE A 53 -5.60 18.84 7.79
CA ILE A 53 -6.80 18.41 8.52
C ILE A 53 -6.62 18.65 10.01
N TYR A 54 -7.75 18.68 10.72
CA TYR A 54 -7.71 18.55 12.17
C TYR A 54 -7.26 17.10 12.51
N GLY A 55 -6.20 16.97 13.33
CA GLY A 55 -5.57 15.68 13.62
C GLY A 55 -4.46 15.30 12.63
N LYS A 56 -4.32 14.03 12.33
CA LYS A 56 -3.23 13.50 11.49
C LYS A 56 -3.75 12.49 10.48
N TRP A 57 -3.24 12.55 9.25
CA TRP A 57 -3.43 11.49 8.28
C TRP A 57 -2.72 10.21 8.71
N ILE A 58 -3.44 9.09 8.69
CA ILE A 58 -2.96 7.74 8.89
C ILE A 58 -2.96 7.06 7.53
N ASN A 59 -1.83 6.55 7.09
CA ASN A 59 -1.74 5.81 5.83
C ASN A 59 -2.31 4.39 5.99
N VAL A 60 -3.16 3.99 5.07
CA VAL A 60 -3.68 2.61 4.99
C VAL A 60 -2.69 1.76 4.18
N GLY A 61 -1.76 1.15 4.90
CA GLY A 61 -0.65 0.41 4.29
C GLY A 61 0.40 1.31 3.63
N ARG A 62 1.29 0.70 2.87
CA ARG A 62 2.39 1.40 2.19
C ARG A 62 2.53 0.94 0.75
N LEU A 63 3.17 1.77 -0.05
CA LEU A 63 3.79 1.41 -1.33
C LEU A 63 5.27 1.73 -1.28
N ASP A 64 6.08 0.89 -1.92
CA ASP A 64 7.52 1.11 -2.02
C ASP A 64 7.85 2.38 -2.81
N TYR A 65 9.07 2.88 -2.65
CA TYR A 65 9.58 4.09 -3.32
C TYR A 65 9.39 4.06 -4.84
N LYS A 66 9.67 2.92 -5.48
CA LYS A 66 9.54 2.69 -6.94
C LYS A 66 8.18 2.08 -7.33
N THR A 67 7.17 2.16 -6.48
CA THR A 67 5.80 1.70 -6.78
C THR A 67 4.87 2.90 -6.76
N SER A 68 4.04 3.02 -7.78
CA SER A 68 3.03 4.08 -7.90
C SER A 68 1.61 3.58 -7.64
N GLY A 69 0.66 4.49 -7.67
CA GLY A 69 -0.76 4.19 -7.72
C GLY A 69 -1.52 4.46 -6.42
N LEU A 70 -2.66 3.82 -6.27
CA LEU A 70 -3.65 4.10 -5.24
C LEU A 70 -3.12 3.88 -3.83
N MET A 71 -3.19 4.92 -3.02
CA MET A 71 -3.06 4.88 -1.57
C MET A 71 -4.28 5.49 -0.91
N LEU A 72 -4.64 4.97 0.25
CA LEU A 72 -5.70 5.51 1.09
C LEU A 72 -5.09 6.12 2.35
N PHE A 73 -5.66 7.22 2.79
CA PHE A 73 -5.36 7.87 4.05
C PHE A 73 -6.66 8.18 4.79
N THR A 74 -6.64 8.11 6.10
CA THR A 74 -7.78 8.49 6.95
C THR A 74 -7.28 9.16 8.22
N ASN A 75 -8.12 9.91 8.91
CA ASN A 75 -7.85 10.40 10.26
C ASN A 75 -8.41 9.48 11.35
N ASN A 76 -9.06 8.36 10.96
CA ASN A 76 -9.68 7.41 11.87
C ASN A 76 -8.85 6.12 11.94
N GLY A 77 -8.30 5.82 13.15
CA GLY A 77 -7.44 4.66 13.38
C GLY A 77 -8.15 3.33 13.21
N ASP A 78 -9.43 3.24 13.59
CA ASP A 78 -10.22 2.01 13.48
C ASP A 78 -10.47 1.64 12.02
N ILE A 79 -10.78 2.64 11.19
CA ILE A 79 -10.91 2.44 9.74
C ILE A 79 -9.58 2.00 9.14
N ALA A 80 -8.48 2.68 9.49
CA ALA A 80 -7.16 2.30 9.00
C ALA A 80 -6.82 0.86 9.38
N ASN A 81 -7.04 0.49 10.64
CA ASN A 81 -6.82 -0.87 11.14
C ASN A 81 -7.70 -1.89 10.39
N LYS A 82 -9.00 -1.63 10.29
CA LYS A 82 -9.96 -2.50 9.58
C LYS A 82 -9.57 -2.73 8.12
N LEU A 83 -9.10 -1.71 7.43
CA LEU A 83 -8.65 -1.81 6.05
C LEU A 83 -7.30 -2.55 5.90
N MET A 84 -6.40 -2.44 6.87
CA MET A 84 -5.08 -3.08 6.80
C MET A 84 -5.05 -4.51 7.34
N HIS A 85 -5.96 -4.85 8.26
CA HIS A 85 -5.90 -6.14 8.96
C HIS A 85 -6.06 -7.31 7.99
N PRO A 86 -5.25 -8.36 8.09
CA PRO A 86 -5.33 -9.53 7.19
C PRO A 86 -6.69 -10.22 7.15
N SER A 87 -7.41 -10.24 8.28
CA SER A 87 -8.76 -10.87 8.34
C SER A 87 -9.81 -10.15 7.49
N SER A 88 -9.56 -8.92 7.09
CA SER A 88 -10.49 -8.18 6.21
C SER A 88 -10.46 -8.68 4.76
N ASN A 89 -9.51 -9.52 4.41
CA ASN A 89 -9.39 -10.17 3.10
C ASN A 89 -9.51 -9.21 1.91
N ILE A 90 -9.04 -7.98 2.07
CA ILE A 90 -9.13 -6.96 1.01
C ILE A 90 -8.14 -7.30 -0.10
N LYS A 91 -8.70 -7.47 -1.29
CA LYS A 91 -7.92 -7.73 -2.51
C LYS A 91 -7.26 -6.44 -3.00
N ARG A 92 -5.98 -6.54 -3.34
CA ARG A 92 -5.21 -5.43 -3.92
C ARG A 92 -4.80 -5.81 -5.33
N THR A 93 -5.14 -4.97 -6.31
CA THR A 93 -4.81 -5.22 -7.71
C THR A 93 -3.68 -4.31 -8.15
N TYR A 94 -2.71 -4.90 -8.83
CA TYR A 94 -1.56 -4.20 -9.38
C TYR A 94 -1.48 -4.40 -10.89
N GLU A 95 -1.20 -3.34 -11.59
CA GLU A 95 -0.70 -3.35 -12.95
C GLU A 95 0.82 -3.47 -12.90
N VAL A 96 1.38 -4.43 -13.63
CA VAL A 96 2.81 -4.70 -13.65
C VAL A 96 3.31 -4.83 -15.08
N VAL A 97 4.45 -4.20 -15.36
CA VAL A 97 5.22 -4.40 -16.59
C VAL A 97 6.51 -5.10 -16.23
N ILE A 98 6.83 -6.17 -16.95
CA ILE A 98 8.00 -7.01 -16.67
C ILE A 98 8.95 -7.10 -17.85
N LYS A 99 10.19 -7.49 -17.56
CA LYS A 99 11.16 -8.04 -18.52
C LYS A 99 11.36 -9.52 -18.19
N GLY A 100 11.28 -10.37 -19.19
CA GLY A 100 11.34 -11.82 -19.06
C GLY A 100 10.08 -12.49 -19.58
N THR A 101 10.06 -13.81 -19.62
CA THR A 101 8.92 -14.61 -20.08
C THR A 101 8.08 -15.04 -18.88
N PHE A 102 6.81 -14.69 -18.88
CA PHE A 102 5.82 -15.06 -17.86
C PHE A 102 4.68 -15.80 -18.55
N ASP A 103 4.94 -17.05 -18.91
CA ASP A 103 4.04 -17.94 -19.62
C ASP A 103 3.00 -18.59 -18.70
N ARG A 104 2.14 -19.44 -19.29
CA ARG A 104 1.08 -20.11 -18.56
C ARG A 104 1.59 -20.97 -17.39
N SER A 105 2.75 -21.59 -17.52
CA SER A 105 3.33 -22.43 -16.45
C SER A 105 3.76 -21.57 -15.25
N LYS A 106 4.42 -20.44 -15.50
CA LYS A 106 4.82 -19.48 -14.47
C LYS A 106 3.62 -18.78 -13.82
N ILE A 107 2.58 -18.51 -14.60
CA ILE A 107 1.30 -18.00 -14.06
C ILE A 107 0.74 -18.99 -13.05
N GLN A 108 0.66 -20.29 -13.41
CA GLN A 108 0.16 -21.31 -12.50
C GLN A 108 1.01 -21.42 -11.23
N LEU A 109 2.34 -21.50 -11.36
CA LEU A 109 3.26 -21.51 -10.21
C LEU A 109 3.06 -20.29 -9.30
N SER A 110 2.83 -19.12 -9.87
CA SER A 110 2.60 -17.90 -9.08
C SER A 110 1.28 -17.93 -8.30
N MET A 111 0.30 -18.67 -8.77
CA MET A 111 -1.02 -18.85 -8.13
C MET A 111 -1.00 -19.99 -7.10
N ASP A 112 -0.21 -21.03 -7.30
CA ASP A 112 -0.05 -22.14 -6.35
C ASP A 112 0.71 -21.70 -5.09
N GLY A 113 1.62 -20.75 -5.26
CA GLY A 113 2.42 -20.15 -4.19
C GLY A 113 3.90 -20.54 -4.26
N LEU A 114 4.75 -19.56 -4.07
CA LEU A 114 6.19 -19.64 -4.17
C LEU A 114 6.88 -19.23 -2.87
N LYS A 115 7.93 -19.92 -2.48
CA LYS A 115 8.82 -19.45 -1.40
C LYS A 115 9.58 -18.22 -1.89
N ILE A 116 9.23 -17.06 -1.36
CA ILE A 116 9.78 -15.75 -1.77
C ILE A 116 10.89 -15.23 -0.83
N GLY A 117 11.41 -16.09 0.05
CA GLY A 117 12.45 -15.78 1.05
C GLY A 117 11.86 -15.50 2.43
N ASN A 118 12.72 -15.45 3.45
CA ASN A 118 12.32 -15.21 4.86
C ASN A 118 11.22 -16.16 5.37
N SER A 119 11.21 -17.41 4.93
CA SER A 119 10.17 -18.42 5.21
C SER A 119 8.76 -17.99 4.75
N GLU A 120 8.65 -16.97 3.92
CA GLU A 120 7.37 -16.48 3.39
C GLU A 120 7.00 -17.15 2.08
N VAL A 121 5.71 -17.46 1.93
CA VAL A 121 5.10 -17.89 0.67
C VAL A 121 4.33 -16.71 0.10
N GLY A 122 4.63 -16.32 -1.14
CA GLY A 122 3.87 -15.34 -1.92
C GLY A 122 3.04 -16.03 -2.99
N LYS A 123 1.83 -15.52 -3.23
CA LYS A 123 0.98 -16.02 -4.31
C LYS A 123 0.06 -14.94 -4.86
N PHE A 124 -0.21 -15.00 -6.14
CA PHE A 124 -1.31 -14.25 -6.74
C PHE A 124 -2.61 -15.04 -6.61
N ILE A 125 -3.70 -14.34 -6.33
CA ILE A 125 -5.05 -14.95 -6.33
C ILE A 125 -5.72 -14.86 -7.69
N ASN A 126 -5.22 -13.96 -8.55
CA ASN A 126 -5.66 -13.83 -9.93
C ASN A 126 -4.54 -13.17 -10.76
N VAL A 127 -4.46 -13.56 -12.03
CA VAL A 127 -3.56 -12.99 -13.03
C VAL A 127 -4.33 -12.78 -14.32
N LEU A 128 -4.40 -11.53 -14.78
CA LEU A 128 -4.98 -11.17 -16.07
C LEU A 128 -3.87 -10.75 -17.03
N THR A 129 -3.92 -11.28 -18.23
CA THR A 129 -2.99 -10.97 -19.32
C THR A 129 -3.61 -9.92 -20.23
N ASP A 130 -2.78 -9.07 -20.80
CA ASP A 130 -3.18 -8.13 -21.85
C ASP A 130 -2.72 -8.70 -23.20
N ASN A 131 -3.67 -9.08 -24.07
CA ASN A 131 -3.36 -9.64 -25.38
C ASN A 131 -2.60 -8.66 -26.29
N LEU A 132 -2.72 -7.36 -26.04
CA LEU A 132 -2.05 -6.31 -26.83
C LEU A 132 -0.66 -5.98 -26.27
N SER A 133 -0.37 -6.38 -25.04
CA SER A 133 0.87 -6.03 -24.34
C SER A 133 1.41 -7.26 -23.59
N PRO A 134 2.18 -8.12 -24.25
CA PRO A 134 2.59 -9.42 -23.70
C PRO A 134 3.44 -9.36 -22.43
N ASN A 135 4.00 -8.18 -22.12
CA ASN A 135 4.80 -7.95 -20.91
C ASN A 135 4.02 -7.22 -19.80
N LYS A 136 2.73 -6.96 -20.01
CA LYS A 136 1.86 -6.25 -19.09
C LYS A 136 0.82 -7.19 -18.51
N PHE A 137 0.67 -7.16 -17.18
CA PHE A 137 -0.24 -8.03 -16.44
C PHE A 137 -0.97 -7.23 -15.38
N GLN A 138 -2.16 -7.71 -15.01
CA GLN A 138 -2.79 -7.32 -13.76
C GLN A 138 -2.74 -8.51 -12.81
N VAL A 139 -2.23 -8.30 -11.61
CA VAL A 139 -2.12 -9.33 -10.58
C VAL A 139 -2.84 -8.91 -9.32
N GLN A 140 -3.49 -9.87 -8.66
CA GLN A 140 -4.20 -9.63 -7.41
C GLN A 140 -3.57 -10.39 -6.24
N LEU A 141 -3.52 -9.74 -5.08
CA LEU A 141 -3.06 -10.30 -3.81
C LEU A 141 -4.07 -9.98 -2.69
N MET A 142 -4.11 -10.84 -1.68
CA MET A 142 -4.81 -10.58 -0.41
C MET A 142 -3.85 -10.18 0.70
N THR A 143 -2.57 -10.50 0.55
CA THR A 143 -1.49 -10.16 1.48
C THR A 143 -0.80 -8.86 1.06
N GLY A 144 0.07 -8.35 1.89
CA GLY A 144 0.83 -7.12 1.62
C GLY A 144 2.24 -7.24 2.18
N LYS A 145 2.88 -8.40 1.94
CA LYS A 145 4.25 -8.64 2.40
C LYS A 145 5.22 -7.68 1.74
N ASN A 146 6.34 -7.44 2.40
CA ASN A 146 7.35 -6.55 1.85
C ASN A 146 7.75 -6.97 0.43
N ARG A 147 7.59 -6.05 -0.53
CA ARG A 147 7.94 -6.24 -1.95
C ARG A 147 7.39 -7.52 -2.59
N GLU A 148 6.24 -8.01 -2.14
CA GLU A 148 5.70 -9.33 -2.47
C GLU A 148 5.58 -9.55 -3.98
N VAL A 149 4.95 -8.63 -4.73
CA VAL A 149 4.83 -8.74 -6.18
C VAL A 149 6.19 -8.87 -6.86
N ARG A 150 7.16 -8.03 -6.47
CA ARG A 150 8.50 -8.05 -7.07
C ARG A 150 9.22 -9.35 -6.77
N ARG A 151 9.12 -9.85 -5.54
CA ARG A 151 9.76 -11.11 -5.11
C ARG A 151 9.15 -12.33 -5.78
N ILE A 152 7.83 -12.34 -6.05
CA ILE A 152 7.18 -13.42 -6.83
C ILE A 152 7.75 -13.45 -8.24
N PHE A 153 7.79 -12.32 -8.93
CA PHE A 153 8.34 -12.25 -10.29
C PHE A 153 9.84 -12.58 -10.35
N GLU A 154 10.63 -12.14 -9.38
CA GLU A 154 12.05 -12.48 -9.26
C GLU A 154 12.28 -14.00 -9.13
N LYS A 155 11.42 -14.69 -8.38
CA LYS A 155 11.47 -16.18 -8.26
C LYS A 155 11.09 -16.92 -9.54
N LEU A 156 10.49 -16.22 -10.48
CA LEU A 156 10.10 -16.76 -11.80
C LEU A 156 11.00 -16.21 -12.93
N ASP A 157 12.20 -15.72 -12.57
CA ASP A 157 13.18 -15.16 -13.50
C ASP A 157 12.62 -13.99 -14.34
N CYS A 158 11.71 -13.21 -13.73
CA CYS A 158 11.14 -12.02 -14.33
C CYS A 158 11.51 -10.78 -13.53
N ARG A 159 11.91 -9.71 -14.21
CA ARG A 159 12.23 -8.42 -13.59
C ARG A 159 11.05 -7.45 -13.74
N VAL A 160 10.53 -6.94 -12.63
CA VAL A 160 9.49 -5.91 -12.63
C VAL A 160 10.09 -4.56 -13.03
N LEU A 161 9.66 -4.02 -14.16
CA LEU A 161 10.06 -2.72 -14.68
C LEU A 161 9.18 -1.59 -14.11
N SER A 162 7.86 -1.81 -14.10
CA SER A 162 6.89 -0.87 -13.55
C SER A 162 5.87 -1.61 -12.69
N LEU A 163 5.45 -0.98 -11.59
CA LEU A 163 4.46 -1.51 -10.68
C LEU A 163 3.55 -0.38 -10.20
N LYS A 164 2.25 -0.54 -10.43
CA LYS A 164 1.24 0.45 -10.07
C LYS A 164 0.06 -0.24 -9.39
N ARG A 165 -0.28 0.17 -8.17
CA ARG A 165 -1.52 -0.31 -7.53
C ARG A 165 -2.73 0.43 -8.11
N ILE A 166 -3.68 -0.32 -8.67
CA ILE A 166 -4.88 0.23 -9.33
C ILE A 166 -6.16 0.01 -8.53
N SER A 167 -6.13 -0.90 -7.53
CA SER A 167 -7.26 -1.15 -6.63
C SER A 167 -6.76 -1.55 -5.25
N TYR A 168 -7.55 -1.17 -4.27
CA TYR A 168 -7.35 -1.51 -2.86
C TYR A 168 -8.64 -2.05 -2.28
#